data_415690a84b7969bed5fb7eb88874e3e3
#
_entry.id   415690a84b7969bed5fb7eb88874e3e3
#
_cell.length_a   1.000
_cell.length_b   1.000
_cell.length_c   1.000
_cell.angle_alpha   90.00
_cell.angle_beta   90.00
_cell.angle_gamma   90.00
#
_symmetry.space_group_name_H-M   'P 1'
#
loop_
_entity.id
_entity.type
_entity.pdbx_description
1 polymer ?
#
loop_
_entity_poly.entity_id
_entity_poly.type
_entity_poly.pdbx_seq_one_letter_code
_entity_poly.pdbx_strand_id
1 'polypeptide(L)'
;SHLFRKQLTSKLTDDFVRSIVFENYADINENELCMDSMHRVLCSILSKIIFKGVTRNTSIALYELKGEIIIKSLFNIFVDKNINKNYLLLPPDYRPKESDSQEQIARCVIDYIAGMMDTYAISEFERLTGVSYDSIDVAKIPNVNRKAS
;
A
#
# COMPACT_ATOMS: atom_id res chain seq x y z
N SER A 1 23.86 18.52 -0.52
CA SER A 1 24.68 17.38 -0.16
C SER A 1 23.94 16.41 0.76
N HIS A 2 24.27 15.15 0.71
CA HIS A 2 23.61 14.08 1.48
C HIS A 2 23.70 14.32 3.00
N LEU A 3 24.81 14.83 3.48
CA LEU A 3 25.03 15.11 4.91
C LEU A 3 24.07 16.19 5.43
N PHE A 4 23.86 17.25 4.67
CA PHE A 4 22.94 18.32 5.03
C PHE A 4 21.47 17.80 5.15
N ARG A 5 21.05 16.99 4.19
CA ARG A 5 19.70 16.39 4.26
C ARG A 5 19.52 15.51 5.49
N LYS A 6 20.52 14.67 5.80
CA LYS A 6 20.50 13.80 6.97
C LYS A 6 20.40 14.59 8.28
N GLN A 7 21.21 15.65 8.40
CA GLN A 7 21.19 16.53 9.58
C GLN A 7 19.84 17.26 9.73
N LEU A 8 19.31 17.81 8.61
CA LEU A 8 18.02 18.49 8.63
C LEU A 8 16.87 17.55 9.01
N THR A 9 16.85 16.34 8.41
CA THR A 9 15.83 15.35 8.74
C THR A 9 15.90 14.92 10.20
N SER A 10 17.11 14.66 10.72
CA SER A 10 17.29 14.29 12.11
C SER A 10 16.81 15.40 13.07
N LYS A 11 17.14 16.65 12.77
CA LYS A 11 16.72 17.78 13.57
C LYS A 11 15.20 17.98 13.55
N LEU A 12 14.58 17.94 12.38
CA LEU A 12 13.13 18.01 12.26
C LEU A 12 12.43 16.87 13.01
N THR A 13 12.94 15.65 12.90
CA THR A 13 12.39 14.51 13.64
C THR A 13 12.46 14.73 15.15
N ASP A 14 13.61 15.19 15.67
CA ASP A 14 13.78 15.49 17.09
C ASP A 14 12.82 16.60 17.55
N ASP A 15 12.69 17.68 16.76
CA ASP A 15 11.78 18.78 17.06
C ASP A 15 10.31 18.30 17.11
N PHE A 16 9.87 17.48 16.16
CA PHE A 16 8.52 16.91 16.15
C PHE A 16 8.27 15.96 17.32
N VAL A 17 9.22 15.10 17.65
CA VAL A 17 9.09 14.18 18.79
C VAL A 17 8.97 14.95 20.11
N ARG A 18 9.74 16.02 20.27
CA ARG A 18 9.69 16.89 21.47
C ARG A 18 8.41 17.72 21.58
N SER A 19 7.72 17.94 20.46
CA SER A 19 6.46 18.69 20.43
C SER A 19 5.25 17.86 20.87
N ILE A 20 5.44 16.56 21.09
CA ILE A 20 4.38 15.67 21.57
C ILE A 20 4.23 15.90 23.08
N VAL A 21 3.06 16.31 23.48
CA VAL A 21 2.68 16.57 24.88
C VAL A 21 1.56 15.63 25.30
N PHE A 22 1.58 15.29 26.57
CA PHE A 22 0.49 14.53 27.20
C PHE A 22 -0.50 15.55 27.76
N GLU A 23 -1.70 15.63 27.21
CA GLU A 23 -2.78 16.37 27.84
C GLU A 23 -3.45 15.47 28.88
N ASN A 24 -3.24 15.83 30.17
CA ASN A 24 -3.89 15.17 31.28
C ASN A 24 -5.32 15.72 31.42
N TYR A 25 -6.28 14.97 30.97
CA TYR A 25 -7.66 15.18 31.37
C TYR A 25 -7.92 14.59 32.75
N ALA A 26 -8.92 15.09 33.45
CA ALA A 26 -9.28 14.67 34.82
C ALA A 26 -9.65 13.16 34.89
N ASP A 27 -9.98 12.55 33.77
CA ASP A 27 -10.24 11.11 33.65
C ASP A 27 -9.03 10.42 32.97
N ILE A 28 -8.50 9.39 33.65
CA ILE A 28 -7.33 8.60 33.20
C ILE A 28 -7.60 7.93 31.84
N ASN A 29 -8.85 7.70 31.49
CA ASN A 29 -9.25 7.07 30.23
C ASN A 29 -9.29 8.06 29.04
N GLU A 30 -9.17 9.38 29.30
CA GLU A 30 -9.19 10.43 28.28
C GLU A 30 -7.83 11.06 28.01
N ASN A 31 -6.74 10.46 28.50
CA ASN A 31 -5.39 10.93 28.22
C ASN A 31 -5.06 10.78 26.73
N GLU A 32 -4.90 11.88 26.04
CA GLU A 32 -4.57 11.92 24.63
C GLU A 32 -3.17 12.48 24.40
N LEU A 33 -2.43 11.81 23.49
CA LEU A 33 -1.15 12.31 23.00
C LEU A 33 -1.43 13.40 21.96
N CYS A 34 -1.13 14.63 22.29
CA CYS A 34 -1.33 15.77 21.43
C CYS A 34 -0.02 16.38 20.98
N MET A 35 -0.01 16.92 19.77
CA MET A 35 1.09 17.75 19.27
C MET A 35 0.72 19.22 19.50
N ASP A 36 1.68 20.03 19.91
CA ASP A 36 1.44 21.47 20.07
C ASP A 36 0.94 22.11 18.75
N SER A 37 0.22 23.21 18.87
CA SER A 37 -0.49 23.85 17.75
C SER A 37 0.43 24.28 16.62
N MET A 38 1.65 24.74 16.93
CA MET A 38 2.62 25.21 15.94
C MET A 38 3.15 24.04 15.09
N HIS A 39 3.55 22.95 15.73
CA HIS A 39 4.03 21.76 15.02
C HIS A 39 2.92 21.05 14.24
N ARG A 40 1.68 21.10 14.73
CA ARG A 40 0.49 20.61 14.00
C ARG A 40 0.29 21.36 12.68
N VAL A 41 0.40 22.70 12.72
CA VAL A 41 0.33 23.54 11.51
C VAL A 41 1.50 23.25 10.57
N LEU A 42 2.73 23.15 11.11
CA LEU A 42 3.92 22.83 10.32
C LEU A 42 3.79 21.44 9.64
N CYS A 43 3.33 20.44 10.37
CA CYS A 43 3.05 19.11 9.83
C CYS A 43 2.04 19.16 8.66
N SER A 44 0.96 19.93 8.85
CA SER A 44 -0.04 20.13 7.78
C SER A 44 0.55 20.79 6.53
N ILE A 45 1.40 21.80 6.70
CA ILE A 45 2.06 22.50 5.60
C ILE A 45 3.03 21.55 4.88
N LEU A 46 3.88 20.83 5.62
CA LEU A 46 4.82 19.87 5.06
C LEU A 46 4.11 18.76 4.31
N SER A 47 3.02 18.22 4.86
CA SER A 47 2.18 17.20 4.20
C SER A 47 1.60 17.72 2.88
N LYS A 48 1.13 18.96 2.84
CA LYS A 48 0.63 19.59 1.60
C LYS A 48 1.72 19.78 0.54
N ILE A 49 2.93 20.15 0.96
CA ILE A 49 4.09 20.31 0.06
C ILE A 49 4.48 18.97 -0.52
N ILE A 50 4.59 17.94 0.32
CA ILE A 50 4.91 16.57 -0.11
C ILE A 50 3.83 16.07 -1.06
N PHE A 51 2.56 16.20 -0.68
CA PHE A 51 1.46 15.77 -1.53
C PHE A 51 1.49 16.42 -2.91
N LYS A 52 1.69 17.74 -2.98
CA LYS A 52 1.75 18.45 -4.26
C LYS A 52 3.03 18.17 -5.07
N GLY A 53 4.17 18.03 -4.39
CA GLY A 53 5.47 17.86 -5.05
C GLY A 53 5.76 16.43 -5.45
N VAL A 54 5.32 15.47 -4.66
CA VAL A 54 5.63 14.04 -4.85
C VAL A 54 4.52 13.33 -5.62
N THR A 55 3.26 13.41 -5.15
CA THR A 55 2.17 12.62 -5.74
C THR A 55 1.76 13.05 -7.14
N ARG A 56 2.14 14.25 -7.59
CA ARG A 56 1.90 14.73 -8.97
C ARG A 56 3.05 14.43 -9.93
N ASN A 57 4.03 13.67 -9.50
CA ASN A 57 5.11 13.24 -10.38
C ASN A 57 4.63 12.10 -11.28
N THR A 58 4.84 12.22 -12.59
CA THR A 58 4.45 11.22 -13.59
C THR A 58 5.01 9.83 -13.28
N SER A 59 6.24 9.75 -12.77
CA SER A 59 6.87 8.47 -12.41
C SER A 59 6.14 7.77 -11.27
N ILE A 60 5.62 8.53 -10.29
CA ILE A 60 4.86 7.99 -9.18
C ILE A 60 3.48 7.54 -9.65
N ALA A 61 2.80 8.36 -10.44
CA ALA A 61 1.50 7.98 -11.02
C ALA A 61 1.60 6.70 -11.86
N LEU A 62 2.70 6.53 -12.62
CA LEU A 62 2.95 5.32 -13.40
C LEU A 62 3.23 4.11 -12.49
N TYR A 63 3.99 4.31 -11.41
CA TYR A 63 4.26 3.25 -10.43
C TYR A 63 2.96 2.78 -9.75
N GLU A 64 2.13 3.70 -9.28
CA GLU A 64 0.83 3.42 -8.68
C GLU A 64 -0.08 2.65 -9.64
N LEU A 65 -0.16 3.09 -10.90
CA LEU A 65 -0.97 2.45 -11.92
C LEU A 65 -0.49 1.02 -12.24
N LYS A 66 0.82 0.82 -12.38
CA LYS A 66 1.38 -0.53 -12.57
C LYS A 66 1.15 -1.42 -11.35
N GLY A 67 1.27 -0.86 -10.14
CA GLY A 67 0.96 -1.57 -8.89
C GLY A 67 -0.50 -2.03 -8.84
N GLU A 68 -1.44 -1.16 -9.20
CA GLU A 68 -2.87 -1.50 -9.28
C GLU A 68 -3.13 -2.67 -10.24
N ILE A 69 -2.46 -2.66 -11.39
CA ILE A 69 -2.57 -3.73 -12.39
C ILE A 69 -2.06 -5.06 -11.82
N ILE A 70 -0.89 -5.03 -11.19
CA ILE A 70 -0.28 -6.22 -10.60
C ILE A 70 -1.19 -6.83 -9.53
N ILE A 71 -1.65 -6.02 -8.58
CA ILE A 71 -2.53 -6.49 -7.50
C ILE A 71 -3.83 -7.07 -8.04
N LYS A 72 -4.49 -6.40 -8.98
CA LYS A 72 -5.71 -6.92 -9.61
C LYS A 72 -5.48 -8.23 -10.37
N SER A 73 -4.36 -8.33 -11.08
CA SER A 73 -4.00 -9.55 -11.81
C SER A 73 -3.73 -10.71 -10.87
N LEU A 74 -2.94 -10.49 -9.82
CA LEU A 74 -2.68 -11.51 -8.80
C LEU A 74 -3.96 -11.97 -8.12
N PHE A 75 -4.84 -11.03 -7.75
CA PHE A 75 -6.13 -11.35 -7.15
C PHE A 75 -6.97 -12.24 -8.08
N ASN A 76 -7.12 -11.87 -9.34
CA ASN A 76 -7.88 -12.64 -10.31
C ASN A 76 -7.30 -14.04 -10.53
N ILE A 77 -5.97 -14.17 -10.63
CA ILE A 77 -5.30 -15.46 -10.79
C ILE A 77 -5.52 -16.36 -9.57
N PHE A 78 -5.39 -15.80 -8.37
CA PHE A 78 -5.49 -16.60 -7.15
C PHE A 78 -6.92 -17.00 -6.81
N VAL A 79 -7.91 -16.14 -7.10
CA VAL A 79 -9.33 -16.41 -6.77
C VAL A 79 -10.02 -17.31 -7.78
N ASP A 80 -9.57 -17.31 -9.04
CA ASP A 80 -10.20 -18.11 -10.10
C ASP A 80 -9.83 -19.59 -9.97
N LYS A 81 -10.81 -20.40 -9.61
CA LYS A 81 -10.67 -21.85 -9.45
C LYS A 81 -10.25 -22.59 -10.73
N ASN A 82 -10.53 -22.00 -11.90
CA ASN A 82 -10.14 -22.61 -13.19
C ASN A 82 -8.66 -22.41 -13.49
N ILE A 83 -8.09 -21.29 -13.04
CA ILE A 83 -6.67 -20.96 -13.19
C ILE A 83 -5.88 -21.60 -12.05
N ASN A 84 -6.31 -21.34 -10.81
CA ASN A 84 -5.66 -21.82 -9.60
C ASN A 84 -6.33 -23.10 -9.10
N LYS A 85 -6.09 -24.21 -9.81
CA LYS A 85 -6.68 -25.50 -9.48
C LYS A 85 -6.34 -25.92 -8.05
N ASN A 86 -7.40 -26.20 -7.27
CA ASN A 86 -7.27 -26.55 -5.84
C ASN A 86 -6.47 -25.52 -5.00
N TYR A 87 -6.41 -24.28 -5.46
CA TYR A 87 -5.69 -23.18 -4.81
C TYR A 87 -4.20 -23.49 -4.55
N LEU A 88 -3.60 -24.35 -5.39
CA LEU A 88 -2.20 -24.79 -5.24
C LEU A 88 -1.18 -23.69 -5.44
N LEU A 89 -1.54 -22.58 -6.13
CA LEU A 89 -0.67 -21.41 -6.26
C LEU A 89 -0.56 -20.61 -4.96
N LEU A 90 -1.48 -20.82 -4.01
CA LEU A 90 -1.39 -20.21 -2.68
C LEU A 90 -0.53 -21.06 -1.73
N PRO A 91 0.25 -20.43 -0.84
CA PRO A 91 0.90 -21.15 0.24
C PRO A 91 -0.10 -21.93 1.10
N PRO A 92 0.28 -23.05 1.72
CA PRO A 92 -0.63 -23.90 2.48
C PRO A 92 -1.47 -23.15 3.53
N ASP A 93 -0.87 -22.16 4.20
CA ASP A 93 -1.51 -21.39 5.28
C ASP A 93 -2.62 -20.45 4.79
N TYR A 94 -2.62 -20.12 3.48
CA TYR A 94 -3.60 -19.24 2.85
C TYR A 94 -4.57 -19.97 1.91
N ARG A 95 -4.51 -21.31 1.89
CA ARG A 95 -5.43 -22.08 1.05
C ARG A 95 -6.81 -22.15 1.65
N PRO A 96 -7.85 -21.74 0.92
CA PRO A 96 -9.22 -21.90 1.37
C PRO A 96 -9.59 -23.40 1.45
N LYS A 97 -10.55 -23.71 2.30
CA LYS A 97 -11.13 -25.03 2.43
C LYS A 97 -12.21 -25.23 1.36
N GLU A 98 -12.51 -26.48 1.02
CA GLU A 98 -13.57 -26.80 0.04
C GLU A 98 -14.95 -26.30 0.44
N SER A 99 -15.19 -26.14 1.74
CA SER A 99 -16.46 -25.64 2.30
C SER A 99 -16.58 -24.13 2.34
N ASP A 100 -15.50 -23.38 1.99
CA ASP A 100 -15.47 -21.94 2.14
C ASP A 100 -16.33 -21.26 1.08
N SER A 101 -17.03 -20.20 1.51
CA SER A 101 -17.79 -19.34 0.61
C SER A 101 -16.86 -18.51 -0.29
N GLN A 102 -17.41 -17.95 -1.37
CA GLN A 102 -16.67 -17.05 -2.25
C GLN A 102 -16.05 -15.86 -1.52
N GLU A 103 -16.73 -15.34 -0.50
CA GLU A 103 -16.20 -14.24 0.33
C GLU A 103 -15.02 -14.69 1.19
N GLN A 104 -15.07 -15.90 1.75
CA GLN A 104 -13.99 -16.47 2.53
C GLN A 104 -12.77 -16.76 1.63
N ILE A 105 -12.99 -17.30 0.43
CA ILE A 105 -11.93 -17.50 -0.56
C ILE A 105 -11.26 -16.17 -0.92
N ALA A 106 -12.07 -15.14 -1.25
CA ALA A 106 -11.55 -13.82 -1.56
C ALA A 106 -10.76 -13.23 -0.38
N ARG A 107 -11.20 -13.46 0.86
CA ARG A 107 -10.50 -13.01 2.06
C ARG A 107 -9.15 -13.68 2.23
N CYS A 108 -9.04 -14.99 2.05
CA CYS A 108 -7.75 -15.69 2.09
C CYS A 108 -6.76 -15.13 1.07
N VAL A 109 -7.24 -14.85 -0.16
CA VAL A 109 -6.42 -14.28 -1.23
C VAL A 109 -5.98 -12.85 -0.89
N ILE A 110 -6.89 -12.03 -0.36
CA ILE A 110 -6.57 -10.64 0.05
C ILE A 110 -5.52 -10.65 1.16
N ASP A 111 -5.67 -11.50 2.17
CA ASP A 111 -4.74 -11.59 3.30
C ASP A 111 -3.34 -12.03 2.82
N TYR A 112 -3.27 -12.94 1.86
CA TYR A 112 -2.00 -13.32 1.24
C TYR A 112 -1.34 -12.18 0.47
N ILE A 113 -2.10 -11.50 -0.40
CA ILE A 113 -1.58 -10.38 -1.21
C ILE A 113 -1.18 -9.21 -0.30
N ALA A 114 -1.97 -8.90 0.72
CA ALA A 114 -1.68 -7.81 1.66
C ALA A 114 -0.40 -8.04 2.49
N GLY A 115 0.00 -9.30 2.67
CA GLY A 115 1.27 -9.66 3.31
C GLY A 115 2.49 -9.57 2.40
N MET A 116 2.32 -9.30 1.10
CA MET A 116 3.43 -9.19 0.16
C MET A 116 4.14 -7.84 0.27
N MET A 117 5.47 -7.86 0.20
CA MET A 117 6.24 -6.67 -0.13
C MET A 117 6.15 -6.37 -1.63
N ASP A 118 6.26 -5.10 -2.02
CA ASP A 118 6.13 -4.65 -3.42
C ASP A 118 7.01 -5.46 -4.38
N THR A 119 8.27 -5.68 -4.03
CA THR A 119 9.22 -6.45 -4.83
C THR A 119 8.79 -7.91 -5.00
N TYR A 120 8.19 -8.50 -3.97
CA TYR A 120 7.68 -9.86 -4.03
C TYR A 120 6.42 -9.95 -4.91
N ALA A 121 5.49 -9.00 -4.77
CA ALA A 121 4.30 -8.94 -5.60
C ALA A 121 4.64 -8.80 -7.10
N ILE A 122 5.64 -7.95 -7.42
CA ILE A 122 6.15 -7.80 -8.79
C ILE A 122 6.71 -9.13 -9.31
N SER A 123 7.60 -9.77 -8.54
CA SER A 123 8.23 -11.04 -8.91
C SER A 123 7.20 -12.16 -9.10
N GLU A 124 6.19 -12.21 -8.23
CA GLU A 124 5.11 -13.20 -8.30
C GLU A 124 4.21 -12.98 -9.54
N PHE A 125 3.92 -11.71 -9.84
CA PHE A 125 3.21 -11.35 -11.07
C PHE A 125 3.99 -11.79 -12.31
N GLU A 126 5.27 -11.48 -12.40
CA GLU A 126 6.14 -11.88 -13.50
C GLU A 126 6.20 -13.42 -13.65
N ARG A 127 6.33 -14.13 -12.53
CA ARG A 127 6.35 -15.59 -12.49
C ARG A 127 5.06 -16.22 -13.02
N LEU A 128 3.91 -15.66 -12.67
CA LEU A 128 2.60 -16.21 -13.00
C LEU A 128 2.12 -15.82 -14.41
N THR A 129 2.49 -14.63 -14.87
CA THR A 129 2.01 -14.10 -16.16
C THR A 129 3.02 -14.19 -17.28
N GLY A 130 4.31 -14.33 -16.96
CA GLY A 130 5.40 -14.23 -17.95
C GLY A 130 5.63 -12.81 -18.45
N VAL A 131 4.97 -11.80 -17.88
CA VAL A 131 5.07 -10.40 -18.28
C VAL A 131 6.00 -9.65 -17.32
N SER A 132 7.10 -9.06 -17.83
CA SER A 132 7.98 -8.24 -17.02
C SER A 132 7.31 -6.94 -16.63
N TYR A 133 7.61 -6.46 -15.40
CA TYR A 133 7.16 -5.16 -14.88
C TYR A 133 7.42 -4.00 -15.85
N ASP A 134 8.59 -4.00 -16.51
CA ASP A 134 8.95 -2.95 -17.46
C ASP A 134 8.12 -2.99 -18.74
N SER A 135 7.63 -4.17 -19.13
CA SER A 135 6.83 -4.39 -20.33
C SER A 135 5.32 -4.22 -20.12
N ILE A 136 4.88 -3.91 -18.90
CA ILE A 136 3.46 -3.63 -18.63
C ILE A 136 3.05 -2.40 -19.46
N ASP A 137 2.27 -2.65 -20.52
CA ASP A 137 1.68 -1.62 -21.37
C ASP A 137 0.29 -1.28 -20.85
N VAL A 138 0.20 -0.15 -20.17
CA VAL A 138 -1.04 0.35 -19.58
C VAL A 138 -2.16 0.54 -20.61
N ALA A 139 -1.83 0.79 -21.86
CA ALA A 139 -2.80 1.00 -22.93
C ALA A 139 -3.45 -0.30 -23.43
N LYS A 140 -2.82 -1.45 -23.19
CA LYS A 140 -3.28 -2.78 -23.66
C LYS A 140 -4.11 -3.54 -22.64
N ILE A 141 -4.34 -2.99 -21.45
CA ILE A 141 -5.14 -3.65 -20.45
C ILE A 141 -6.61 -3.50 -20.80
N PRO A 142 -7.34 -4.63 -21.00
CA PRO A 142 -8.78 -4.54 -21.22
C PRO A 142 -9.40 -3.78 -20.05
N ASN A 143 -10.21 -2.80 -20.36
CA ASN A 143 -10.93 -1.93 -19.43
C ASN A 143 -11.43 -2.73 -18.21
N VAL A 144 -10.69 -2.70 -17.11
CA VAL A 144 -11.24 -3.04 -15.82
C VAL A 144 -12.16 -1.90 -15.44
N ASN A 145 -13.42 -2.01 -15.88
CA ASN A 145 -14.59 -1.22 -15.49
C ASN A 145 -14.29 0.10 -14.77
N ARG A 146 -14.05 1.16 -15.52
CA ARG A 146 -14.43 2.49 -15.11
C ARG A 146 -15.97 2.56 -15.11
N LYS A 147 -16.61 2.03 -14.10
CA LYS A 147 -17.90 2.55 -13.68
C LYS A 147 -17.61 3.76 -12.81
N ALA A 148 -17.47 4.90 -13.50
CA ALA A 148 -17.75 6.17 -12.89
C ALA A 148 -19.24 6.19 -12.55
N SER A 149 -19.53 6.51 -11.33
CA SER A 149 -20.79 7.10 -10.89
C SER A 149 -20.45 8.09 -9.80
#